data_ca52b34382285ce8a85a571061c657db
#
_entry.id   ca52b34382285ce8a85a571061c657db
#
_cell.length_a   1.000
_cell.length_b   1.000
_cell.length_c   1.000
_cell.angle_alpha   90.00
_cell.angle_beta   90.00
_cell.angle_gamma   90.00
#
_symmetry.space_group_name_H-M   'P 1'
#
loop_
_entity.id
_entity.type
_entity.pdbx_description
1 polymer ?
#
loop_
_entity_poly.entity_id
_entity_poly.type
_entity_poly.pdbx_seq_one_letter_code
_entity_poly.pdbx_strand_id
1 'polypeptide(L)'
;MTDPIADMLTRIRNANTAKHDTVDVPSSKMKLSIAKILLDEGYIKAYELVDNGNFKDIHITLKYGKDKNEKIISGLKRISKPGLRVYASKDELPKVLGGLGIAIISTNQGVVTDKEARKLNVGGEVLAFIW
;
A
#
# COMPACT_ATOMS: atom_id res chain seq x y z
N MET A 1 -7.39 -19.40 -4.35
CA MET A 1 -7.15 -18.60 -3.16
C MET A 1 -7.11 -17.14 -3.56
N THR A 2 -7.83 -16.26 -2.86
CA THR A 2 -7.89 -14.84 -3.19
C THR A 2 -6.83 -14.07 -2.41
N ASP A 3 -6.33 -12.98 -3.03
CA ASP A 3 -5.41 -12.06 -2.36
C ASP A 3 -5.90 -10.62 -2.60
N PRO A 4 -6.77 -10.11 -1.69
CA PRO A 4 -7.34 -8.78 -1.85
C PRO A 4 -6.29 -7.65 -1.85
N ILE A 5 -5.19 -7.83 -1.14
CA ILE A 5 -4.10 -6.84 -1.12
C ILE A 5 -3.40 -6.82 -2.48
N ALA A 6 -3.09 -7.99 -3.04
CA ALA A 6 -2.49 -8.07 -4.37
C ALA A 6 -3.40 -7.45 -5.43
N ASP A 7 -4.72 -7.68 -5.33
CA ASP A 7 -5.70 -7.07 -6.22
C ASP A 7 -5.66 -5.54 -6.13
N MET A 8 -5.63 -4.99 -4.92
CA MET A 8 -5.51 -3.55 -4.71
C MET A 8 -4.25 -2.99 -5.36
N LEU A 9 -3.10 -3.62 -5.12
CA LEU A 9 -1.82 -3.17 -5.68
C LEU A 9 -1.84 -3.25 -7.21
N THR A 10 -2.43 -4.29 -7.77
CA THR A 10 -2.55 -4.47 -9.21
C THR A 10 -3.44 -3.38 -9.83
N ARG A 11 -4.57 -3.07 -9.20
CA ARG A 11 -5.46 -2.00 -9.67
C ARG A 11 -4.76 -0.65 -9.68
N ILE A 12 -4.02 -0.33 -8.62
CA ILE A 12 -3.24 0.91 -8.54
C ILE A 12 -2.16 0.93 -9.63
N ARG A 13 -1.43 -0.18 -9.79
CA ARG A 13 -0.39 -0.30 -10.81
C ARG A 13 -0.94 -0.08 -12.21
N ASN A 14 -2.04 -0.74 -12.53
CA ASN A 14 -2.66 -0.65 -13.87
C ASN A 14 -3.19 0.75 -14.14
N ALA A 15 -3.86 1.38 -13.17
CA ALA A 15 -4.36 2.75 -13.29
C ALA A 15 -3.21 3.74 -13.48
N ASN A 16 -2.12 3.54 -12.74
CA ASN A 16 -0.92 4.38 -12.84
C ASN A 16 -0.26 4.25 -14.22
N THR A 17 -0.16 3.03 -14.74
CA THR A 17 0.40 2.77 -16.08
C THR A 17 -0.48 3.37 -17.17
N ALA A 18 -1.80 3.28 -17.03
CA ALA A 18 -2.76 3.85 -17.98
C ALA A 18 -2.95 5.37 -17.78
N LYS A 19 -2.28 5.97 -16.81
CA LYS A 19 -2.33 7.41 -16.50
C LYS A 19 -3.73 7.89 -16.12
N HIS A 20 -4.50 7.04 -15.44
CA HIS A 20 -5.81 7.41 -14.90
C HIS A 20 -5.64 8.37 -13.73
N ASP A 21 -6.61 9.26 -13.53
CA ASP A 21 -6.62 10.16 -12.38
C ASP A 21 -7.03 9.45 -11.09
N THR A 22 -7.91 8.47 -11.20
CA THR A 22 -8.50 7.78 -10.05
C THR A 22 -8.59 6.27 -10.30
N VAL A 23 -8.74 5.54 -9.20
CA VAL A 23 -9.01 4.10 -9.23
C VAL A 23 -9.85 3.71 -8.03
N ASP A 24 -10.78 2.78 -8.23
CA ASP A 24 -11.64 2.27 -7.17
C ASP A 24 -11.22 0.85 -6.80
N VAL A 25 -11.16 0.57 -5.51
CA VAL A 25 -10.91 -0.77 -4.99
C VAL A 25 -11.95 -1.13 -3.93
N PRO A 26 -12.40 -2.39 -3.87
CA PRO A 26 -13.31 -2.80 -2.80
C PRO A 26 -12.69 -2.55 -1.43
N SER A 27 -13.47 -2.02 -0.49
CA SER A 27 -12.99 -1.61 0.81
C SER A 27 -12.80 -2.77 1.79
N SER A 28 -11.82 -2.63 2.67
CA SER A 28 -11.66 -3.42 3.88
C SER A 28 -10.84 -2.59 4.86
N LYS A 29 -10.81 -2.98 6.14
CA LYS A 29 -10.00 -2.29 7.15
C LYS A 29 -8.52 -2.28 6.75
N MET A 30 -8.02 -3.42 6.29
CA MET A 30 -6.63 -3.56 5.88
C MET A 30 -6.30 -2.63 4.72
N LYS A 31 -7.15 -2.60 3.69
CA LYS A 31 -6.94 -1.76 2.51
C LYS A 31 -7.03 -0.27 2.85
N LEU A 32 -7.94 0.10 3.76
CA LEU A 32 -8.01 1.49 4.25
C LEU A 32 -6.72 1.90 4.96
N SER A 33 -6.16 1.01 5.77
CA SER A 33 -4.87 1.26 6.44
C SER A 33 -3.75 1.44 5.42
N ILE A 34 -3.74 0.64 4.36
CA ILE A 34 -2.76 0.77 3.29
C ILE A 34 -2.94 2.09 2.54
N ALA A 35 -4.18 2.47 2.21
CA ALA A 35 -4.46 3.74 1.55
C ALA A 35 -3.99 4.93 2.40
N LYS A 36 -4.22 4.89 3.70
CA LYS A 36 -3.76 5.93 4.62
C LYS A 36 -2.24 6.05 4.60
N ILE A 37 -1.52 4.93 4.61
CA ILE A 37 -0.06 4.93 4.52
C ILE A 37 0.40 5.53 3.19
N LEU A 38 -0.22 5.17 2.08
CA LEU A 38 0.14 5.71 0.77
C LEU A 38 -0.07 7.23 0.73
N LEU A 39 -1.13 7.73 1.36
CA LEU A 39 -1.37 9.18 1.45
C LEU A 39 -0.32 9.85 2.33
N ASP A 40 -0.10 9.32 3.54
CA ASP A 40 0.84 9.90 4.51
C ASP A 40 2.27 9.94 3.97
N GLU A 41 2.65 8.95 3.17
CA GLU A 41 3.99 8.86 2.57
C GLU A 41 4.09 9.57 1.23
N GLY A 42 3.02 10.22 0.77
CA GLY A 42 3.04 11.04 -0.43
C GLY A 42 2.95 10.28 -1.75
N TYR A 43 2.49 9.04 -1.74
CA TYR A 43 2.35 8.23 -2.96
C TYR A 43 1.05 8.46 -3.70
N ILE A 44 0.00 8.86 -2.99
CA ILE A 44 -1.30 9.19 -3.60
C ILE A 44 -1.74 10.58 -3.14
N LYS A 45 -2.68 11.17 -3.87
CA LYS A 45 -3.16 12.52 -3.60
C LYS A 45 -4.26 12.55 -2.56
N ALA A 46 -5.18 11.57 -2.61
CA ALA A 46 -6.30 11.48 -1.69
C ALA A 46 -6.95 10.10 -1.76
N TYR A 47 -7.75 9.77 -0.77
CA TYR A 47 -8.65 8.63 -0.83
C TYR A 47 -9.91 8.93 -0.03
N GLU A 48 -11.02 8.27 -0.40
CA GLU A 48 -12.26 8.37 0.35
C GLU A 48 -13.07 7.09 0.21
N LEU A 49 -13.94 6.82 1.19
CA LEU A 49 -14.90 5.74 1.09
C LEU A 49 -16.12 6.23 0.33
N VAL A 50 -16.55 5.46 -0.65
CA VAL A 50 -17.77 5.76 -1.41
C VAL A 50 -18.71 4.56 -1.39
N ASP A 51 -20.01 4.81 -1.33
CA ASP A 51 -21.01 3.76 -1.37
C ASP A 51 -21.16 3.23 -2.80
N ASN A 52 -21.19 1.91 -2.93
CA ASN A 52 -21.39 1.23 -4.19
C ASN A 52 -22.45 0.13 -3.98
N GLY A 53 -23.71 0.53 -3.84
CA GLY A 53 -24.79 -0.39 -3.51
C GLY A 53 -24.67 -0.93 -2.09
N ASN A 54 -24.59 -2.25 -1.94
CA ASN A 54 -24.44 -2.90 -0.64
C ASN A 54 -23.01 -2.92 -0.13
N PHE A 55 -22.05 -2.42 -0.93
CA PHE A 55 -20.64 -2.45 -0.64
C PHE A 55 -20.08 -1.05 -0.59
N LYS A 56 -18.87 -0.93 -0.07
CA LYS A 56 -18.11 0.33 -0.10
C LYS A 56 -16.84 0.11 -0.88
N ASP A 57 -16.47 1.11 -1.67
CA ASP A 57 -15.21 1.16 -2.38
C ASP A 57 -14.33 2.23 -1.78
N ILE A 58 -13.02 2.05 -1.90
CA ILE A 58 -12.04 3.11 -1.65
C ILE A 58 -11.79 3.78 -2.99
N HIS A 59 -12.16 5.05 -3.09
CA HIS A 59 -11.89 5.88 -4.27
C HIS A 59 -10.55 6.57 -4.06
N ILE A 60 -9.56 6.17 -4.85
CA ILE A 60 -8.18 6.65 -4.70
C ILE A 60 -7.88 7.64 -5.82
N THR A 61 -7.43 8.83 -5.46
CA THR A 61 -6.93 9.82 -6.42
C THR A 61 -5.42 9.66 -6.52
N LEU A 62 -4.95 9.32 -7.71
CA LEU A 62 -3.54 9.08 -7.95
C LEU A 62 -2.77 10.40 -8.04
N LYS A 63 -1.47 10.30 -7.84
CA LYS A 63 -0.57 11.46 -7.85
C LYS A 63 0.46 11.30 -8.94
N TYR A 64 0.69 12.38 -9.67
CA TYR A 64 1.70 12.44 -10.71
C TYR A 64 2.61 13.65 -10.43
N GLY A 65 3.72 13.75 -11.15
CA GLY A 65 4.60 14.91 -11.06
C GLY A 65 4.06 16.07 -11.88
N LYS A 66 4.92 16.77 -12.62
CA LYS A 66 4.52 17.93 -13.41
C LYS A 66 3.52 17.57 -14.49
N ASP A 67 3.59 16.35 -15.03
CA ASP A 67 2.63 15.80 -15.97
C ASP A 67 2.41 14.31 -15.67
N LYS A 68 1.50 13.68 -16.40
CA LYS A 68 1.17 12.26 -16.17
C LYS A 68 2.26 11.28 -16.59
N ASN A 69 3.33 11.74 -17.20
CA ASN A 69 4.48 10.90 -17.51
C ASN A 69 5.43 10.76 -16.31
N GLU A 70 5.32 11.65 -15.31
CA GLU A 70 6.10 11.57 -14.08
C GLU A 70 5.34 10.81 -13.01
N LYS A 71 5.47 9.50 -12.98
CA LYS A 71 4.84 8.65 -11.96
C LYS A 71 5.50 8.88 -10.61
N ILE A 72 4.68 9.05 -9.57
CA ILE A 72 5.17 9.11 -8.19
C ILE A 72 5.46 7.70 -7.68
N ILE A 73 4.57 6.74 -7.98
CA ILE A 73 4.79 5.34 -7.64
C ILE A 73 5.57 4.67 -8.77
N SER A 74 6.78 4.20 -8.47
CA SER A 74 7.61 3.47 -9.43
C SER A 74 7.36 1.97 -9.36
N GLY A 75 7.05 1.44 -8.20
CA GLY A 75 6.78 0.02 -8.03
C GLY A 75 5.90 -0.30 -6.84
N LEU A 76 5.15 -1.40 -6.97
CA LEU A 76 4.34 -1.98 -5.91
C LEU A 76 4.56 -3.50 -5.99
N LYS A 77 5.05 -4.08 -4.90
CA LYS A 77 5.33 -5.51 -4.86
C LYS A 77 4.68 -6.17 -3.66
N ARG A 78 3.85 -7.18 -3.92
CA ARG A 78 3.28 -8.02 -2.87
C ARG A 78 4.37 -8.95 -2.33
N ILE A 79 4.59 -8.96 -1.02
CA ILE A 79 5.63 -9.78 -0.40
C ILE A 79 5.02 -11.00 0.28
N SER A 80 4.25 -10.82 1.36
CA SER A 80 3.56 -11.92 2.03
C SER A 80 2.31 -12.28 1.25
N LYS A 81 2.12 -13.55 0.93
CA LYS A 81 1.01 -14.04 0.12
C LYS A 81 0.24 -15.10 0.90
N PRO A 82 -1.05 -15.33 0.58
CA PRO A 82 -1.83 -16.35 1.28
C PRO A 82 -1.18 -17.73 1.29
N GLY A 83 -0.48 -18.11 0.22
CA GLY A 83 0.21 -19.40 0.12
C GLY A 83 1.63 -19.40 0.67
N LEU A 84 2.19 -18.22 0.98
CA LEU A 84 3.57 -18.09 1.47
C LEU A 84 3.68 -16.81 2.29
N ARG A 85 3.44 -16.92 3.59
CA ARG A 85 3.52 -15.77 4.50
C ARG A 85 4.97 -15.41 4.79
N VAL A 86 5.24 -14.11 4.88
CA VAL A 86 6.58 -13.56 5.15
C VAL A 86 6.51 -12.65 6.36
N TYR A 87 7.32 -12.95 7.37
CA TYR A 87 7.38 -12.19 8.61
C TYR A 87 8.80 -11.67 8.83
N ALA A 88 8.91 -10.58 9.56
CA ALA A 88 10.19 -10.04 9.98
C ALA A 88 10.13 -9.64 11.44
N SER A 89 11.19 -9.98 12.20
CA SER A 89 11.35 -9.50 13.56
C SER A 89 11.71 -8.02 13.55
N LYS A 90 11.58 -7.36 14.70
CA LYS A 90 11.93 -5.94 14.85
C LYS A 90 13.36 -5.62 14.43
N ASP A 91 14.27 -6.57 14.55
CA ASP A 91 15.69 -6.38 14.21
C ASP A 91 15.99 -6.65 12.73
N GLU A 92 15.03 -7.23 12.00
CA GLU A 92 15.22 -7.67 10.62
C GLU A 92 14.21 -7.02 9.66
N LEU A 93 13.62 -5.88 10.03
CA LEU A 93 12.67 -5.18 9.19
C LEU A 93 13.35 -4.72 7.90
N PRO A 94 12.75 -5.02 6.74
CA PRO A 94 13.36 -4.67 5.46
C PRO A 94 13.39 -3.17 5.22
N LYS A 95 14.39 -2.72 4.47
CA LYS A 95 14.45 -1.37 3.91
C LYS A 95 14.28 -1.48 2.41
N VAL A 96 13.45 -0.65 1.84
CA VAL A 96 13.19 -0.62 0.40
C VAL A 96 14.02 0.48 -0.22
N LEU A 97 14.88 0.12 -1.17
CA LEU A 97 15.79 1.06 -1.85
C LEU A 97 16.57 1.94 -0.85
N GLY A 98 17.16 1.30 0.18
CA GLY A 98 17.97 2.02 1.18
C GLY A 98 17.17 3.02 2.01
N GLY A 99 15.85 2.89 2.07
CA GLY A 99 14.98 3.78 2.82
C GLY A 99 14.25 4.82 1.97
N LEU A 100 14.47 4.83 0.66
CA LEU A 100 13.75 5.74 -0.26
C LEU A 100 12.31 5.29 -0.47
N GLY A 101 12.07 3.97 -0.46
CA GLY A 101 10.74 3.40 -0.49
C GLY A 101 10.27 3.00 0.90
N ILE A 102 9.15 2.31 0.97
CA ILE A 102 8.57 1.81 2.22
C ILE A 102 8.22 0.35 2.12
N ALA A 103 8.28 -0.35 3.26
CA ALA A 103 7.65 -1.64 3.46
C ALA A 103 6.40 -1.42 4.31
N ILE A 104 5.31 -2.08 3.96
CA ILE A 104 4.07 -2.03 4.74
C ILE A 104 4.04 -3.28 5.61
N ILE A 105 3.98 -3.09 6.92
CA ILE A 105 4.09 -4.14 7.92
C ILE A 105 2.79 -4.22 8.73
N SER A 106 2.24 -5.43 8.85
CA SER A 106 1.09 -5.68 9.73
C SER A 106 1.63 -6.13 11.09
N THR A 107 1.46 -5.28 12.10
CA THR A 107 1.97 -5.53 13.46
C THR A 107 0.82 -5.68 14.46
N ASN A 108 1.15 -6.07 15.69
CA ASN A 108 0.17 -6.10 16.78
C ASN A 108 -0.34 -4.71 17.19
N GLN A 109 0.33 -3.65 16.70
CA GLN A 109 -0.09 -2.27 16.94
C GLN A 109 -0.70 -1.61 15.69
N GLY A 110 -1.06 -2.42 14.69
CA GLY A 110 -1.69 -1.96 13.47
C GLY A 110 -0.80 -2.13 12.23
N VAL A 111 -1.31 -1.65 11.11
CA VAL A 111 -0.60 -1.67 9.83
C VAL A 111 0.20 -0.38 9.73
N VAL A 112 1.51 -0.50 9.63
CA VAL A 112 2.44 0.64 9.68
C VAL A 112 3.53 0.47 8.62
N THR A 113 4.34 1.52 8.43
CA THR A 113 5.55 1.41 7.61
C THR A 113 6.67 0.74 8.39
N ASP A 114 7.70 0.27 7.69
CA ASP A 114 8.90 -0.26 8.32
C ASP A 114 9.55 0.76 9.25
N LYS A 115 9.54 2.04 8.88
CA LYS A 115 10.10 3.12 9.71
C LYS A 115 9.34 3.26 11.02
N GLU A 116 8.02 3.25 10.96
CA GLU A 116 7.17 3.33 12.15
C GLU A 116 7.32 2.07 13.02
N ALA A 117 7.39 0.89 12.40
CA ALA A 117 7.60 -0.36 13.12
C ALA A 117 8.93 -0.34 13.90
N ARG A 118 9.98 0.23 13.32
CA ARG A 118 11.26 0.40 14.02
C ARG A 118 11.14 1.31 15.23
N LYS A 119 10.41 2.43 15.08
CA LYS A 119 10.15 3.35 16.20
C LYS A 119 9.37 2.67 17.31
N LEU A 120 8.37 1.88 16.95
CA LEU A 120 7.54 1.15 17.90
C LEU A 120 8.25 -0.10 18.46
N ASN A 121 9.38 -0.47 17.88
CA ASN A 121 10.17 -1.63 18.27
C ASN A 121 9.37 -2.93 18.16
N VAL A 122 8.64 -3.09 17.05
CA VAL A 122 7.80 -4.26 16.76
C VAL A 122 8.13 -4.83 15.39
N GLY A 123 7.95 -6.14 15.24
CA GLY A 123 7.97 -6.82 13.96
C GLY A 123 6.57 -7.21 13.53
N GLY A 124 6.46 -7.89 12.40
CA GLY A 124 5.17 -8.36 11.91
C GLY A 124 5.24 -8.97 10.52
N GLU A 125 4.07 -9.09 9.91
CA GLU A 125 3.94 -9.61 8.56
C GLU A 125 4.30 -8.54 7.54
N VAL A 126 5.23 -8.87 6.63
CA VAL A 126 5.67 -7.95 5.58
C VAL A 126 4.70 -8.06 4.42
N LEU A 127 3.78 -7.10 4.31
CA LEU A 127 2.69 -7.16 3.33
C LEU A 127 3.15 -6.81 1.93
N ALA A 128 3.87 -5.70 1.76
CA ALA A 128 4.22 -5.18 0.45
C ALA A 128 5.39 -4.20 0.52
N PHE A 129 6.03 -3.99 -0.61
CA PHE A 129 7.01 -2.92 -0.82
C PHE A 129 6.43 -1.92 -1.81
N ILE A 130 6.64 -0.63 -1.52
CA ILE A 130 6.22 0.49 -2.38
C ILE A 130 7.42 1.42 -2.57
N TRP A 131 7.65 1.84 -3.78
CA TRP A 131 8.72 2.81 -4.06
C TRP A 131 8.44 3.66 -5.30
#